data_2cedfa47a9f5e0cd70ee36c3f389b81f
#
_entry.id   2cedfa47a9f5e0cd70ee36c3f389b81f
#
_cell.length_a   1.000
_cell.length_b   1.000
_cell.length_c   1.000
_cell.angle_alpha   90.00
_cell.angle_beta   90.00
_cell.angle_gamma   90.00
#
_symmetry.space_group_name_H-M   'P 1'
#
loop_
_entity.id
_entity.type
_entity.pdbx_description
1 polymer ?
#
loop_
_entity_poly.entity_id
_entity_poly.type
_entity_poly.pdbx_seq_one_letter_code
_entity_poly.pdbx_strand_id
1 'polypeptide(L)'
;AEFRRAFAASSVHDTFNLITVSLLFPLEYFFGILEHAATWMGRIFVDVTGITKPENYLKKITKPSIEGLADLLDKVPWLVLLVSIIITFIMLWAIVKLLQSLVLEKLEAFFDTYLFRNTATAFIVGIFLTVAVQSSSITTSLIVPLAGAGVLRLQQIFPFTIGANIGTTITGLLAAL
;
A
#
# COMPACT_ATOMS: atom_id res chain seq x y z
N ALA A 1 24.63 -10.27 15.11
CA ALA A 1 24.72 -9.29 14.00
C ALA A 1 23.41 -9.24 13.19
N GLU A 2 22.83 -10.37 12.82
CA GLU A 2 21.61 -10.48 11.99
C GLU A 2 20.39 -9.78 12.60
N PHE A 3 20.07 -10.08 13.86
CA PHE A 3 18.94 -9.46 14.57
C PHE A 3 19.02 -7.92 14.56
N ARG A 4 20.22 -7.36 14.80
CA ARG A 4 20.38 -5.88 14.82
C ARG A 4 20.12 -5.28 13.44
N ARG A 5 20.52 -5.94 12.35
CA ARG A 5 20.27 -5.49 10.98
C ARG A 5 18.79 -5.62 10.62
N ALA A 6 18.17 -6.75 10.95
CA ALA A 6 16.72 -6.96 10.74
C ALA A 6 15.88 -5.95 11.51
N PHE A 7 16.22 -5.71 12.77
CA PHE A 7 15.54 -4.72 13.61
C PHE A 7 15.70 -3.29 13.06
N ALA A 8 16.93 -2.92 12.65
CA ALA A 8 17.15 -1.62 12.04
C ALA A 8 16.34 -1.46 10.76
N ALA A 9 16.27 -2.50 9.92
CA ALA A 9 15.50 -2.48 8.68
C ALA A 9 13.99 -2.33 8.92
N SER A 10 13.43 -3.06 9.89
CA SER A 10 12.01 -2.95 10.24
C SER A 10 11.66 -1.57 10.82
N SER A 11 12.57 -0.97 11.56
CA SER A 11 12.36 0.34 12.19
C SER A 11 12.45 1.52 11.22
N VAL A 12 13.04 1.36 10.03
CA VAL A 12 13.17 2.44 9.04
C VAL A 12 11.81 2.98 8.62
N HIS A 13 10.88 2.09 8.28
CA HIS A 13 9.53 2.46 7.83
C HIS A 13 8.76 3.22 8.92
N ASP A 14 8.74 2.69 10.13
CA ASP A 14 8.00 3.28 11.24
C ASP A 14 8.60 4.62 11.67
N THR A 15 9.94 4.69 11.74
CA THR A 15 10.65 5.93 12.07
C THR A 15 10.41 7.01 11.02
N PHE A 16 10.47 6.66 9.73
CA PHE A 16 10.17 7.59 8.65
C PHE A 16 8.74 8.13 8.75
N ASN A 17 7.76 7.26 8.94
CA ASN A 17 6.36 7.64 9.08
C ASN A 17 6.13 8.52 10.31
N LEU A 18 6.71 8.16 11.45
CA LEU A 18 6.60 8.93 12.68
C LEU A 18 7.16 10.35 12.53
N ILE A 19 8.35 10.48 11.94
CA ILE A 19 8.97 11.79 11.67
C ILE A 19 8.10 12.59 10.70
N THR A 20 7.65 11.97 9.62
CA THR A 20 6.82 12.62 8.60
C THR A 20 5.52 13.14 9.21
N VAL A 21 4.81 12.32 9.98
CA VAL A 21 3.57 12.74 10.64
C VAL A 21 3.85 13.84 11.67
N SER A 22 4.91 13.71 12.47
CA SER A 22 5.27 14.71 13.47
C SER A 22 5.60 16.08 12.88
N LEU A 23 6.14 16.12 11.66
CA LEU A 23 6.45 17.36 10.95
C LEU A 23 5.25 17.90 10.15
N LEU A 24 4.58 17.02 9.40
CA LEU A 24 3.53 17.44 8.48
C LEU A 24 2.19 17.70 9.18
N PHE A 25 1.87 16.96 10.25
CA PHE A 25 0.60 17.14 10.96
C PHE A 25 0.43 18.55 11.54
N PRO A 26 1.43 19.14 12.26
CA PRO A 26 1.32 20.52 12.69
C PRO A 26 1.21 21.51 11.53
N LEU A 27 1.97 21.30 10.45
CA LEU A 27 1.91 22.14 9.27
C LEU A 27 0.52 22.08 8.62
N GLU A 28 -0.05 20.91 8.51
CA GLU A 28 -1.43 20.75 7.99
C GLU A 28 -2.45 21.41 8.91
N TYR A 29 -2.34 21.18 10.22
CA TYR A 29 -3.27 21.74 11.20
C TYR A 29 -3.31 23.27 11.19
N PHE A 30 -2.14 23.93 11.06
CA PHE A 30 -2.05 25.38 11.11
C PHE A 30 -2.20 26.06 9.72
N PHE A 31 -1.78 25.40 8.65
CA PHE A 31 -1.67 26.02 7.33
C PHE A 31 -2.53 25.35 6.24
N GLY A 32 -3.07 24.15 6.47
CA GLY A 32 -3.89 23.41 5.49
C GLY A 32 -3.16 23.17 4.17
N ILE A 33 -1.86 22.89 4.21
CA ILE A 33 -1.00 22.78 3.02
C ILE A 33 -1.49 21.66 2.08
N LEU A 34 -1.81 20.49 2.64
CA LEU A 34 -2.28 19.35 1.87
C LEU A 34 -3.68 19.60 1.32
N GLU A 35 -4.56 20.25 2.10
CA GLU A 35 -5.90 20.63 1.66
C GLU A 35 -5.83 21.62 0.48
N HIS A 36 -4.98 22.65 0.57
CA HIS A 36 -4.80 23.60 -0.50
C HIS A 36 -4.20 22.95 -1.75
N ALA A 37 -3.19 22.07 -1.58
CA ALA A 37 -2.58 21.34 -2.68
C ALA A 37 -3.59 20.38 -3.34
N ALA A 38 -4.37 19.64 -2.56
CA ALA A 38 -5.39 18.72 -3.07
C ALA A 38 -6.50 19.49 -3.82
N THR A 39 -6.94 20.61 -3.28
CA THR A 39 -7.95 21.47 -3.93
C THR A 39 -7.43 22.04 -5.25
N TRP A 40 -6.20 22.51 -5.27
CA TRP A 40 -5.55 23.03 -6.48
C TRP A 40 -5.41 21.94 -7.55
N MET A 41 -4.90 20.78 -7.18
CA MET A 41 -4.82 19.63 -8.07
C MET A 41 -6.19 19.20 -8.58
N GLY A 42 -7.20 19.12 -7.68
CA GLY A 42 -8.57 18.75 -8.05
C GLY A 42 -9.15 19.68 -9.11
N ARG A 43 -8.94 20.99 -9.01
CA ARG A 43 -9.37 21.96 -10.03
C ARG A 43 -8.70 21.69 -11.37
N ILE A 44 -7.39 21.49 -11.41
CA ILE A 44 -6.67 21.18 -12.65
C ILE A 44 -7.22 19.91 -13.29
N PHE A 45 -7.42 18.84 -12.52
CA PHE A 45 -7.93 17.57 -13.05
C PHE A 45 -9.36 17.70 -13.56
N VAL A 46 -10.24 18.40 -12.87
CA VAL A 46 -11.63 18.63 -13.31
C VAL A 46 -11.66 19.48 -14.58
N ASP A 47 -10.88 20.57 -14.62
CA ASP A 47 -10.86 21.45 -15.78
C ASP A 47 -10.26 20.79 -17.02
N VAL A 48 -9.24 19.92 -16.85
CA VAL A 48 -8.58 19.24 -17.98
C VAL A 48 -9.35 18.02 -18.46
N THR A 49 -9.97 17.26 -17.56
CA THR A 49 -10.60 15.98 -17.92
C THR A 49 -12.09 16.08 -18.20
N GLY A 50 -12.76 17.16 -17.72
CA GLY A 50 -14.21 17.30 -17.81
C GLY A 50 -15.01 16.22 -17.07
N ILE A 51 -14.32 15.37 -16.30
CA ILE A 51 -14.93 14.25 -15.55
C ILE A 51 -15.54 14.83 -14.27
N THR A 52 -16.83 15.08 -14.29
CA THR A 52 -17.58 15.62 -13.14
C THR A 52 -17.87 14.60 -12.05
N LYS A 53 -17.94 13.32 -12.37
CA LYS A 53 -18.00 12.18 -11.42
C LYS A 53 -17.60 10.91 -12.18
N PRO A 54 -16.54 10.21 -11.78
CA PRO A 54 -16.25 8.90 -12.34
C PRO A 54 -17.43 7.97 -12.02
N GLU A 55 -17.93 7.26 -13.03
CA GLU A 55 -18.88 6.17 -12.78
C GLU A 55 -18.18 5.15 -11.85
N ASN A 56 -18.84 4.80 -10.78
CA ASN A 56 -18.28 3.88 -9.80
C ASN A 56 -18.34 2.44 -10.35
N TYR A 57 -17.41 2.12 -11.27
CA TYR A 57 -17.33 0.81 -11.93
C TYR A 57 -17.20 -0.34 -10.92
N LEU A 58 -16.49 -0.12 -9.80
CA LEU A 58 -16.38 -1.09 -8.73
C LEU A 58 -17.75 -1.41 -8.14
N LYS A 59 -18.57 -0.39 -7.89
CA LYS A 59 -19.93 -0.57 -7.39
C LYS A 59 -20.80 -1.35 -8.39
N LYS A 60 -20.64 -1.10 -9.69
CA LYS A 60 -21.38 -1.81 -10.74
C LYS A 60 -21.01 -3.29 -10.81
N ILE A 61 -19.73 -3.62 -10.63
CA ILE A 61 -19.22 -5.00 -10.66
C ILE A 61 -19.59 -5.75 -9.36
N THR A 62 -19.49 -5.09 -8.21
CA THR A 62 -19.69 -5.74 -6.90
C THR A 62 -21.17 -5.82 -6.50
N LYS A 63 -22.03 -4.95 -7.03
CA LYS A 63 -23.46 -4.88 -6.70
C LYS A 63 -24.18 -6.24 -6.85
N PRO A 64 -24.05 -6.99 -7.95
CA PRO A 64 -24.72 -8.28 -8.10
C PRO A 64 -24.31 -9.31 -7.03
N SER A 65 -23.02 -9.32 -6.67
CA SER A 65 -22.51 -10.23 -5.64
C SER A 65 -23.02 -9.87 -4.25
N ILE A 66 -23.13 -8.56 -3.96
CA ILE A 66 -23.66 -8.07 -2.66
C ILE A 66 -25.16 -8.36 -2.55
N GLU A 67 -25.93 -8.10 -3.62
CA GLU A 67 -27.37 -8.38 -3.64
C GLU A 67 -27.64 -9.88 -3.52
N GLY A 68 -26.89 -10.72 -4.26
CA GLY A 68 -26.99 -12.18 -4.16
C GLY A 68 -26.69 -12.72 -2.74
N LEU A 69 -25.69 -12.16 -2.07
CA LEU A 69 -25.37 -12.51 -0.68
C LEU A 69 -26.48 -12.05 0.27
N ALA A 70 -27.01 -10.86 0.09
CA ALA A 70 -28.10 -10.32 0.92
C ALA A 70 -29.38 -11.13 0.76
N ASP A 71 -29.70 -11.55 -0.46
CA ASP A 71 -30.86 -12.40 -0.76
C ASP A 71 -30.71 -13.80 -0.16
N LEU A 72 -29.50 -14.38 -0.23
CA LEU A 72 -29.18 -15.68 0.38
C LEU A 72 -29.36 -15.69 1.92
N LEU A 73 -29.17 -14.54 2.55
CA LEU A 73 -29.26 -14.35 4.00
C LEU A 73 -30.61 -13.75 4.44
N ASP A 74 -31.66 -13.94 3.62
CA ASP A 74 -33.03 -13.43 3.89
C ASP A 74 -33.07 -11.92 4.24
N LYS A 75 -32.10 -11.15 3.78
CA LYS A 75 -31.96 -9.70 4.07
C LYS A 75 -31.91 -9.34 5.56
N VAL A 76 -31.46 -10.26 6.41
CA VAL A 76 -31.28 -9.99 7.83
C VAL A 76 -30.03 -9.13 8.02
N PRO A 77 -30.14 -7.83 8.40
CA PRO A 77 -29.00 -6.88 8.28
C PRO A 77 -27.77 -7.27 9.11
N TRP A 78 -27.99 -7.75 10.34
CA TRP A 78 -26.87 -8.11 11.21
C TRP A 78 -26.14 -9.37 10.74
N LEU A 79 -26.85 -10.32 10.11
CA LEU A 79 -26.28 -11.54 9.54
C LEU A 79 -25.45 -11.21 8.29
N VAL A 80 -25.98 -10.33 7.42
CA VAL A 80 -25.25 -9.83 6.25
C VAL A 80 -23.96 -9.12 6.68
N LEU A 81 -24.04 -8.26 7.72
CA LEU A 81 -22.88 -7.57 8.26
C LEU A 81 -21.81 -8.55 8.76
N LEU A 82 -22.21 -9.53 9.58
CA LEU A 82 -21.29 -10.51 10.17
C LEU A 82 -20.61 -11.36 9.09
N VAL A 83 -21.40 -11.88 8.15
CA VAL A 83 -20.86 -12.69 7.04
C VAL A 83 -19.94 -11.85 6.14
N SER A 84 -20.29 -10.60 5.85
CA SER A 84 -19.45 -9.68 5.06
C SER A 84 -18.10 -9.40 5.74
N ILE A 85 -18.08 -9.22 7.06
CA ILE A 85 -16.85 -9.06 7.83
C ILE A 85 -15.98 -10.32 7.74
N ILE A 86 -16.57 -11.50 7.95
CA ILE A 86 -15.85 -12.78 7.87
C ILE A 86 -15.25 -12.97 6.46
N ILE A 87 -16.05 -12.77 5.41
CA ILE A 87 -15.59 -12.88 4.03
C ILE A 87 -14.45 -11.89 3.77
N THR A 88 -14.56 -10.66 4.23
CA THR A 88 -13.50 -9.64 4.08
C THR A 88 -12.19 -10.11 4.69
N PHE A 89 -12.21 -10.63 5.92
CA PHE A 89 -10.99 -11.14 6.57
C PHE A 89 -10.42 -12.38 5.85
N ILE A 90 -11.26 -13.29 5.39
CA ILE A 90 -10.82 -14.47 4.62
C ILE A 90 -10.18 -14.02 3.29
N MET A 91 -10.78 -13.08 2.58
CA MET A 91 -10.25 -12.57 1.32
C MET A 91 -8.94 -11.81 1.51
N LEU A 92 -8.84 -10.97 2.55
CA LEU A 92 -7.59 -10.30 2.90
C LEU A 92 -6.48 -11.31 3.22
N TRP A 93 -6.78 -12.32 4.03
CA TRP A 93 -5.84 -13.38 4.34
C TRP A 93 -5.42 -14.17 3.08
N ALA A 94 -6.38 -14.53 2.22
CA ALA A 94 -6.10 -15.25 0.98
C ALA A 94 -5.23 -14.43 0.01
N ILE A 95 -5.53 -13.13 -0.15
CA ILE A 95 -4.73 -12.21 -0.99
C ILE A 95 -3.30 -12.11 -0.45
N VAL A 96 -3.14 -11.90 0.86
CA VAL A 96 -1.80 -11.83 1.48
C VAL A 96 -1.02 -13.13 1.26
N LYS A 97 -1.65 -14.29 1.49
CA LYS A 97 -1.02 -15.60 1.25
C LYS A 97 -0.64 -15.81 -0.20
N LEU A 98 -1.52 -15.47 -1.14
CA LEU A 98 -1.26 -15.58 -2.57
C LEU A 98 -0.09 -14.68 -2.99
N LEU A 99 -0.10 -13.43 -2.54
CA LEU A 99 0.97 -12.48 -2.84
C LEU A 99 2.30 -12.92 -2.23
N GLN A 100 2.29 -13.42 -1.00
CA GLN A 100 3.50 -13.98 -0.37
C GLN A 100 4.07 -15.15 -1.18
N SER A 101 3.24 -16.08 -1.64
CA SER A 101 3.71 -17.22 -2.43
C SER A 101 4.28 -16.80 -3.80
N LEU A 102 3.63 -15.86 -4.47
CA LEU A 102 4.07 -15.37 -5.79
C LEU A 102 5.35 -14.53 -5.70
N VAL A 103 5.46 -13.76 -4.62
CA VAL A 103 6.55 -12.79 -4.44
C VAL A 103 7.80 -13.46 -3.88
N LEU A 104 7.66 -14.33 -2.85
CA LEU A 104 8.81 -14.94 -2.18
C LEU A 104 9.58 -15.91 -3.10
N GLU A 105 8.90 -16.76 -3.87
CA GLU A 105 9.59 -17.74 -4.73
C GLU A 105 10.33 -17.12 -5.93
N LYS A 106 9.82 -15.99 -6.46
CA LYS A 106 10.45 -15.36 -7.65
C LYS A 106 11.38 -14.21 -7.31
N LEU A 107 11.23 -13.60 -6.16
CA LEU A 107 12.01 -12.42 -5.80
C LEU A 107 13.35 -12.74 -5.15
N GLU A 108 13.53 -13.85 -4.44
CA GLU A 108 14.85 -14.20 -3.92
C GLU A 108 15.92 -14.25 -5.02
N ALA A 109 15.59 -14.82 -6.18
CA ALA A 109 16.49 -14.85 -7.33
C ALA A 109 16.65 -13.50 -8.04
N PHE A 110 15.66 -12.63 -7.95
CA PHE A 110 15.61 -11.33 -8.63
C PHE A 110 16.22 -10.19 -7.78
N PHE A 111 16.14 -10.32 -6.45
CA PHE A 111 16.68 -9.34 -5.50
C PHE A 111 18.21 -9.31 -5.51
N ASP A 112 18.88 -10.45 -5.73
CA ASP A 112 20.33 -10.58 -5.58
C ASP A 112 21.13 -9.85 -6.65
N THR A 113 20.60 -9.63 -7.85
CA THR A 113 21.44 -9.22 -8.99
C THR A 113 21.13 -7.82 -9.56
N TYR A 114 19.87 -7.36 -9.51
CA TYR A 114 19.46 -6.17 -10.26
C TYR A 114 18.68 -5.10 -9.48
N LEU A 115 17.93 -5.45 -8.45
CA LEU A 115 16.93 -4.56 -7.87
C LEU A 115 17.50 -3.42 -7.01
N PHE A 116 18.55 -3.67 -6.28
CA PHE A 116 19.14 -2.68 -5.34
C PHE A 116 20.49 -2.13 -5.80
N ARG A 117 20.73 -2.11 -7.11
CA ARG A 117 21.99 -1.63 -7.67
C ARG A 117 22.25 -0.15 -7.41
N ASN A 118 21.19 0.65 -7.37
CA ASN A 118 21.27 2.07 -7.03
C ASN A 118 20.01 2.57 -6.28
N THR A 119 20.11 3.77 -5.74
CA THR A 119 19.03 4.42 -4.97
C THR A 119 17.73 4.57 -5.79
N ALA A 120 17.83 4.90 -7.07
CA ALA A 120 16.68 5.12 -7.94
C ALA A 120 15.94 3.80 -8.24
N THR A 121 16.66 2.71 -8.47
CA THR A 121 16.04 1.39 -8.69
C THR A 121 15.34 0.91 -7.43
N ALA A 122 15.96 1.04 -6.26
CA ALA A 122 15.34 0.68 -5.00
C ALA A 122 14.03 1.45 -4.76
N PHE A 123 14.02 2.74 -5.04
CA PHE A 123 12.85 3.61 -4.93
C PHE A 123 11.70 3.16 -5.89
N ILE A 124 12.01 2.98 -7.18
CA ILE A 124 11.03 2.55 -8.19
C ILE A 124 10.45 1.18 -7.86
N VAL A 125 11.31 0.26 -7.40
CA VAL A 125 10.87 -1.08 -6.98
C VAL A 125 9.96 -1.01 -5.77
N GLY A 126 10.26 -0.14 -4.80
CA GLY A 126 9.38 0.10 -3.66
C GLY A 126 7.98 0.57 -4.08
N ILE A 127 7.89 1.51 -5.03
CA ILE A 127 6.62 1.96 -5.60
C ILE A 127 5.89 0.79 -6.25
N PHE A 128 6.54 0.16 -7.23
CA PHE A 128 5.92 -0.88 -8.04
C PHE A 128 5.45 -2.07 -7.20
N LEU A 129 6.29 -2.53 -6.26
CA LEU A 129 5.95 -3.65 -5.40
C LEU A 129 4.77 -3.32 -4.47
N THR A 130 4.74 -2.11 -3.92
CA THR A 130 3.64 -1.68 -3.06
C THR A 130 2.33 -1.52 -3.83
N VAL A 131 2.36 -0.98 -5.03
CA VAL A 131 1.18 -0.91 -5.90
C VAL A 131 0.66 -2.31 -6.24
N ALA A 132 1.57 -3.24 -6.55
CA ALA A 132 1.21 -4.63 -6.87
C ALA A 132 0.63 -5.37 -5.66
N VAL A 133 1.25 -5.22 -4.49
CA VAL A 133 0.85 -5.87 -3.22
C VAL A 133 -0.27 -5.12 -2.51
N GLN A 134 -0.46 -3.83 -2.83
CA GLN A 134 -1.40 -2.90 -2.19
C GLN A 134 -1.20 -2.76 -0.67
N SER A 135 0.02 -3.00 -0.20
CA SER A 135 0.37 -2.89 1.22
C SER A 135 1.86 -2.58 1.39
N SER A 136 2.16 -1.37 1.88
CA SER A 136 3.55 -0.99 2.20
C SER A 136 4.13 -1.79 3.36
N SER A 137 3.31 -2.17 4.33
CA SER A 137 3.77 -2.97 5.47
C SER A 137 4.21 -4.38 5.03
N ILE A 138 3.46 -5.03 4.13
CA ILE A 138 3.86 -6.32 3.56
C ILE A 138 5.12 -6.13 2.71
N THR A 139 5.14 -5.11 1.85
CA THR A 139 6.28 -4.81 0.99
C THR A 139 7.56 -4.56 1.78
N THR A 140 7.49 -3.77 2.85
CA THR A 140 8.65 -3.49 3.71
C THR A 140 9.04 -4.70 4.56
N SER A 141 8.10 -5.54 4.98
CA SER A 141 8.41 -6.76 5.73
C SER A 141 9.21 -7.79 4.92
N LEU A 142 9.09 -7.78 3.59
CA LEU A 142 9.85 -8.67 2.70
C LEU A 142 11.36 -8.36 2.71
N ILE A 143 11.75 -7.11 2.92
CA ILE A 143 13.18 -6.73 2.94
C ILE A 143 13.85 -6.95 4.30
N VAL A 144 13.08 -7.16 5.36
CA VAL A 144 13.62 -7.38 6.72
C VAL A 144 14.51 -8.63 6.80
N PRO A 145 14.10 -9.82 6.31
CA PRO A 145 14.96 -11.01 6.27
C PRO A 145 16.22 -10.79 5.45
N LEU A 146 16.12 -10.12 4.29
CA LEU A 146 17.26 -9.83 3.41
C LEU A 146 18.27 -8.90 4.09
N ALA A 147 17.78 -7.91 4.83
CA ALA A 147 18.63 -7.05 5.66
C ALA A 147 19.29 -7.83 6.80
N GLY A 148 18.55 -8.71 7.45
CA GLY A 148 19.07 -9.61 8.49
C GLY A 148 20.23 -10.46 7.97
N ALA A 149 20.03 -11.11 6.85
CA ALA A 149 21.05 -11.90 6.15
C ALA A 149 22.25 -11.07 5.65
N GLY A 150 22.13 -9.73 5.63
CA GLY A 150 23.20 -8.83 5.19
C GLY A 150 23.26 -8.65 3.67
N VAL A 151 22.26 -9.10 2.96
CA VAL A 151 22.11 -8.92 1.51
C VAL A 151 21.83 -7.44 1.20
N LEU A 152 21.00 -6.78 2.03
CA LEU A 152 20.66 -5.37 1.87
C LEU A 152 21.29 -4.49 2.94
N ARG A 153 21.71 -3.30 2.52
CA ARG A 153 22.21 -2.24 3.40
C ARG A 153 21.09 -1.23 3.73
N LEU A 154 21.18 -0.55 4.85
CA LEU A 154 20.20 0.47 5.24
C LEU A 154 20.05 1.60 4.19
N GLN A 155 21.16 1.94 3.49
CA GLN A 155 21.14 2.93 2.41
C GLN A 155 20.26 2.53 1.22
N GLN A 156 20.05 1.23 1.02
CA GLN A 156 19.18 0.69 -0.04
C GLN A 156 17.74 0.55 0.44
N ILE A 157 17.57 0.27 1.72
CA ILE A 157 16.25 0.10 2.37
C ILE A 157 15.51 1.43 2.45
N PHE A 158 16.19 2.51 2.79
CA PHE A 158 15.57 3.81 2.96
C PHE A 158 14.86 4.32 1.69
N PRO A 159 15.49 4.39 0.50
CA PRO A 159 14.80 4.81 -0.72
C PRO A 159 13.68 3.84 -1.12
N PHE A 160 13.84 2.54 -0.88
CA PHE A 160 12.79 1.55 -1.08
C PHE A 160 11.55 1.86 -0.20
N THR A 161 11.78 2.19 1.06
CA THR A 161 10.70 2.55 2.01
C THR A 161 9.96 3.82 1.57
N ILE A 162 10.67 4.84 1.09
CA ILE A 162 10.05 6.05 0.53
C ILE A 162 9.19 5.67 -0.69
N GLY A 163 9.72 4.84 -1.58
CA GLY A 163 8.98 4.32 -2.72
C GLY A 163 7.72 3.56 -2.31
N ALA A 164 7.81 2.70 -1.30
CA ALA A 164 6.67 1.97 -0.77
C ALA A 164 5.58 2.90 -0.22
N ASN A 165 5.94 3.98 0.46
CA ASN A 165 4.99 4.98 0.94
C ASN A 165 4.28 5.70 -0.21
N ILE A 166 4.99 6.06 -1.28
CA ILE A 166 4.39 6.63 -2.49
C ILE A 166 3.47 5.62 -3.16
N GLY A 167 3.87 4.34 -3.23
CA GLY A 167 3.04 3.26 -3.75
C GLY A 167 1.70 3.14 -3.00
N THR A 168 1.69 3.36 -1.69
CA THR A 168 0.47 3.40 -0.87
C THR A 168 -0.46 4.55 -1.28
N THR A 169 0.10 5.70 -1.65
CA THR A 169 -0.70 6.85 -2.13
C THR A 169 -1.42 6.49 -3.44
N ILE A 170 -0.72 5.81 -4.37
CA ILE A 170 -1.32 5.31 -5.61
C ILE A 170 -2.45 4.32 -5.31
N THR A 171 -2.24 3.41 -4.35
CA THR A 171 -3.28 2.47 -3.89
C THR A 171 -4.50 3.21 -3.33
N GLY A 172 -4.29 4.25 -2.53
CA GLY A 172 -5.36 5.11 -2.02
C GLY A 172 -6.13 5.82 -3.14
N LEU A 173 -5.43 6.31 -4.16
CA LEU A 173 -6.04 6.93 -5.34
C LEU A 173 -6.90 5.92 -6.12
N LEU A 174 -6.40 4.70 -6.34
CA LEU A 174 -7.14 3.63 -6.99
C LEU A 174 -8.40 3.22 -6.20
N ALA A 175 -8.34 3.26 -4.87
CA ALA A 175 -9.48 2.96 -4.02
C ALA A 175 -10.53 4.09 -4.01
N ALA A 176 -10.16 5.32 -4.38
CA ALA A 176 -11.06 6.47 -4.46
C ALA A 176 -11.83 6.57 -5.80
N LEU A 177 -11.37 5.86 -6.84
CA LEU A 177 -12.00 5.76 -8.17
C LEU A 177 -13.14 4.74 -8.17
#